data_7ac34662e05d25aa2f290d45aad56313
#
_entry.id   7ac34662e05d25aa2f290d45aad56313
#
_cell.length_a   1.000
_cell.length_b   1.000
_cell.length_c   1.000
_cell.angle_alpha   90.00
_cell.angle_beta   90.00
_cell.angle_gamma   90.00
#
_symmetry.space_group_name_H-M   'P 1'
#
loop_
_entity.id
_entity.type
_entity.pdbx_description
1 polymer ?
#
loop_
_entity_poly.entity_id
_entity_poly.type
_entity_poly.pdbx_seq_one_letter_code
_entity_poly.pdbx_strand_id
1 'polypeptide(L)'
;VDQVETSLTNLTPGRADCPWDSERDVIVIGSGCAGLSAALLAAKKNLDVVLCEKSSQVGGTTASSGGVMWVPNSRAAEAAGVDDARDQVHVYLRALMGEHYDADSLDAYLTSAPLAAEAIQEGTQVRLKLMPAMSDYHASLPGGKAGGRSLEPERFDGRRLGADFELVRAPIKRLMLLGGLYIDKRRIDEFLNPFGSFKNFIGVIKTLARYAMDRTRFSRGTDIGAGNAFVASALLSLRERKVPIWLNSPMVSLVRDPHGRVAGVEICRDGKLQRVRARKGVILAAGGFPHNAALLKELAGDFPHDQSVGYEGNVGDTLQAARQIGAAIDADLASPCWWTPTSRNKEADGRMSTVLYGYLDRSRPGMIAVNAAGKRFVNDSDSYHDIVYAMFKDGVTTDSRFYLICDRRFVWKRGFGNLIKPYRLFLGRYVRSGYISTGRSIRELALAIDIDPDALEETVKRHNGFCETGVDLDFGKGSDPYNRMFGDPRVKPNPNLLAIRHAPFFALRIYPGTLGTILGLKTTVDAQVEDQDGRAIPGLYACGNDMSSVFRGFYPGAGATLGPSLVFAYRAIEHLAGERPLAAHRSQASA
;
A
#
# COMPACT_ATOMS: atom_id res chain seq x y z
N VAL A 1 15.09 7.37 -18.13
CA VAL A 1 13.75 6.93 -18.60
C VAL A 1 13.61 7.27 -20.07
N ASP A 2 13.94 8.48 -20.51
CA ASP A 2 13.71 8.95 -21.90
C ASP A 2 14.49 8.20 -23.01
N GLN A 3 15.62 7.57 -22.68
CA GLN A 3 16.40 6.81 -23.69
C GLN A 3 15.88 5.39 -23.93
N VAL A 4 15.13 4.81 -23.00
CA VAL A 4 14.53 3.47 -23.14
C VAL A 4 13.19 3.57 -23.87
N GLU A 5 12.39 4.60 -23.62
CA GLU A 5 11.11 4.81 -24.32
C GLU A 5 11.29 5.05 -25.81
N THR A 6 12.33 5.80 -26.22
CA THR A 6 12.60 6.08 -27.65
C THR A 6 13.06 4.84 -28.43
N SER A 7 13.58 3.80 -27.76
CA SER A 7 13.99 2.55 -28.41
C SER A 7 12.86 1.52 -28.56
N LEU A 8 11.82 1.62 -27.74
CA LEU A 8 10.70 0.68 -27.72
C LEU A 8 9.66 0.94 -28.84
N THR A 9 9.54 2.18 -29.28
CA THR A 9 8.55 2.58 -30.32
C THR A 9 8.84 2.01 -31.71
N ASN A 10 10.02 1.46 -31.95
CA ASN A 10 10.44 0.89 -33.25
C ASN A 10 10.47 -0.65 -33.27
N LEU A 11 10.03 -1.32 -32.18
CA LEU A 11 10.01 -2.79 -32.13
C LEU A 11 8.66 -3.28 -32.66
N THR A 12 8.65 -3.87 -33.84
CA THR A 12 7.48 -4.54 -34.41
C THR A 12 7.17 -5.79 -33.58
N PRO A 13 5.94 -5.97 -33.06
CA PRO A 13 5.56 -7.18 -32.33
C PRO A 13 5.88 -8.43 -33.16
N GLY A 14 6.53 -9.40 -32.53
CA GLY A 14 7.08 -10.56 -33.21
C GLY A 14 6.02 -11.44 -33.85
N ARG A 15 6.33 -11.97 -35.05
CA ARG A 15 5.55 -13.02 -35.71
C ARG A 15 5.56 -14.30 -34.85
N ALA A 16 4.46 -15.03 -34.81
CA ALA A 16 4.33 -16.31 -34.10
C ALA A 16 5.43 -17.35 -34.41
N ASP A 17 6.05 -17.24 -35.59
CA ASP A 17 7.03 -18.18 -36.12
C ASP A 17 8.50 -17.92 -35.74
N CYS A 18 8.79 -16.89 -34.90
CA CYS A 18 10.18 -16.67 -34.48
C CYS A 18 10.57 -17.65 -33.36
N PRO A 19 11.82 -18.17 -33.34
CA PRO A 19 12.30 -19.10 -32.34
C PRO A 19 12.32 -18.48 -30.94
N TRP A 20 12.21 -19.32 -29.92
CA TRP A 20 12.35 -18.94 -28.51
C TRP A 20 13.84 -18.87 -28.14
N ASP A 21 14.24 -17.79 -27.47
CA ASP A 21 15.62 -17.62 -26.96
C ASP A 21 15.85 -18.46 -25.68
N SER A 22 14.82 -18.64 -24.89
CA SER A 22 14.88 -19.47 -23.68
C SER A 22 13.49 -19.96 -23.26
N GLU A 23 13.46 -20.94 -22.37
CA GLU A 23 12.21 -21.52 -21.84
C GLU A 23 12.25 -21.56 -20.31
N ARG A 24 11.05 -21.40 -19.70
CA ARG A 24 10.79 -21.57 -18.25
C ARG A 24 9.45 -22.27 -18.06
N ASP A 25 9.21 -22.81 -16.85
CA ASP A 25 7.86 -23.28 -16.51
C ASP A 25 6.96 -22.07 -16.29
N VAL A 26 7.43 -21.11 -15.48
CA VAL A 26 6.68 -19.92 -15.09
C VAL A 26 7.53 -18.67 -15.33
N ILE A 27 6.92 -17.65 -15.92
CA ILE A 27 7.50 -16.32 -16.04
C ILE A 27 6.70 -15.37 -15.16
N VAL A 28 7.37 -14.69 -14.24
CA VAL A 28 6.75 -13.71 -13.35
C VAL A 28 7.20 -12.30 -13.74
N ILE A 29 6.26 -11.39 -13.99
CA ILE A 29 6.52 -10.01 -14.40
C ILE A 29 6.23 -9.06 -13.24
N GLY A 30 7.28 -8.43 -12.71
CA GLY A 30 7.24 -7.52 -11.57
C GLY A 30 7.70 -8.15 -10.27
N SER A 31 8.42 -7.36 -9.44
CA SER A 31 9.07 -7.80 -8.21
C SER A 31 8.46 -7.19 -6.94
N GLY A 32 7.18 -6.80 -6.96
CA GLY A 32 6.39 -6.44 -5.78
C GLY A 32 6.05 -7.66 -4.92
N CYS A 33 5.18 -7.47 -3.92
CA CYS A 33 4.73 -8.55 -3.03
C CYS A 33 4.19 -9.75 -3.82
N ALA A 34 3.32 -9.51 -4.79
CA ALA A 34 2.73 -10.56 -5.61
C ALA A 34 3.77 -11.35 -6.40
N GLY A 35 4.66 -10.64 -7.14
CA GLY A 35 5.67 -11.29 -7.97
C GLY A 35 6.73 -12.03 -7.17
N LEU A 36 7.24 -11.45 -6.07
CA LEU A 36 8.18 -12.13 -5.18
C LEU A 36 7.55 -13.38 -4.55
N SER A 37 6.28 -13.29 -4.14
CA SER A 37 5.54 -14.44 -3.58
C SER A 37 5.33 -15.53 -4.64
N ALA A 38 4.88 -15.16 -5.85
CA ALA A 38 4.68 -16.11 -6.93
C ALA A 38 5.98 -16.83 -7.31
N ALA A 39 7.08 -16.09 -7.50
CA ALA A 39 8.37 -16.67 -7.85
C ALA A 39 8.90 -17.61 -6.75
N LEU A 40 8.75 -17.22 -5.47
CA LEU A 40 9.21 -18.03 -4.34
C LEU A 40 8.38 -19.29 -4.16
N LEU A 41 7.06 -19.19 -4.27
CA LEU A 41 6.15 -20.34 -4.19
C LEU A 41 6.32 -21.29 -5.37
N ALA A 42 6.54 -20.78 -6.59
CA ALA A 42 6.86 -21.60 -7.76
C ALA A 42 8.16 -22.40 -7.55
N ALA A 43 9.22 -21.74 -7.07
CA ALA A 43 10.48 -22.38 -6.77
C ALA A 43 10.37 -23.44 -5.67
N LYS A 44 9.51 -23.23 -4.66
CA LYS A 44 9.21 -24.25 -3.63
C LYS A 44 8.55 -25.52 -4.19
N LYS A 45 7.79 -25.37 -5.29
CA LYS A 45 7.18 -26.49 -6.01
C LYS A 45 8.09 -27.06 -7.11
N ASN A 46 9.38 -26.71 -7.09
CA ASN A 46 10.39 -27.14 -8.08
C ASN A 46 10.04 -26.76 -9.54
N LEU A 47 9.25 -25.70 -9.74
CA LEU A 47 9.02 -25.15 -11.06
C LEU A 47 10.22 -24.29 -11.47
N ASP A 48 10.63 -24.42 -12.73
CA ASP A 48 11.65 -23.56 -13.32
C ASP A 48 11.06 -22.16 -13.59
N VAL A 49 11.38 -21.21 -12.72
CA VAL A 49 10.79 -19.87 -12.71
C VAL A 49 11.84 -18.79 -12.96
N VAL A 50 11.45 -17.75 -13.68
CA VAL A 50 12.22 -16.50 -13.81
C VAL A 50 11.37 -15.33 -13.31
N LEU A 51 11.98 -14.42 -12.57
CA LEU A 51 11.39 -13.16 -12.15
C LEU A 51 11.98 -12.01 -12.97
N CYS A 52 11.13 -11.28 -13.70
CA CYS A 52 11.51 -10.15 -14.54
C CYS A 52 11.07 -8.84 -13.90
N GLU A 53 11.99 -7.92 -13.71
CA GLU A 53 11.76 -6.58 -13.14
C GLU A 53 12.28 -5.52 -14.11
N LYS A 54 11.46 -4.52 -14.43
CA LYS A 54 11.85 -3.47 -15.38
C LYS A 54 12.86 -2.47 -14.79
N SER A 55 12.91 -2.35 -13.49
CA SER A 55 13.86 -1.44 -12.82
C SER A 55 15.15 -2.15 -12.42
N SER A 56 16.15 -1.37 -12.04
CA SER A 56 17.41 -1.85 -11.49
C SER A 56 17.30 -2.35 -10.03
N GLN A 57 16.12 -2.22 -9.39
CA GLN A 57 15.88 -2.60 -8.00
C GLN A 57 14.59 -3.39 -7.87
N VAL A 58 14.57 -4.35 -6.95
CA VAL A 58 13.39 -5.15 -6.61
C VAL A 58 12.53 -4.47 -5.54
N GLY A 59 11.24 -4.80 -5.55
CA GLY A 59 10.31 -4.50 -4.47
C GLY A 59 9.19 -3.53 -4.82
N GLY A 60 9.29 -2.77 -5.91
CA GLY A 60 8.23 -1.84 -6.33
C GLY A 60 7.67 -0.99 -5.17
N THR A 61 6.36 -0.78 -5.14
CA THR A 61 5.66 -0.09 -4.03
C THR A 61 5.73 -0.85 -2.71
N THR A 62 5.83 -2.18 -2.74
CA THR A 62 5.93 -3.02 -1.53
C THR A 62 7.09 -2.60 -0.65
N ALA A 63 8.28 -2.35 -1.23
CA ALA A 63 9.48 -1.95 -0.48
C ALA A 63 9.29 -0.64 0.31
N SER A 64 8.44 0.26 -0.17
CA SER A 64 8.14 1.55 0.48
C SER A 64 6.90 1.52 1.38
N SER A 65 6.16 0.41 1.39
CA SER A 65 4.91 0.23 2.16
C SER A 65 5.14 -0.14 3.62
N GLY A 66 4.07 -0.14 4.41
CA GLY A 66 4.04 -0.70 5.77
C GLY A 66 4.25 -2.22 5.83
N GLY A 67 4.16 -2.93 4.71
CA GLY A 67 4.35 -4.38 4.64
C GLY A 67 3.22 -5.20 5.26
N VAL A 68 2.17 -4.56 5.73
CA VAL A 68 1.06 -5.24 6.42
C VAL A 68 0.23 -6.03 5.42
N MET A 69 -0.21 -7.22 5.84
CA MET A 69 -1.08 -8.14 5.09
C MET A 69 -2.32 -8.42 5.91
N TRP A 70 -3.51 -8.18 5.35
CA TRP A 70 -4.77 -8.52 6.01
C TRP A 70 -5.05 -10.00 5.76
N VAL A 71 -4.87 -10.82 6.79
CA VAL A 71 -4.95 -12.30 6.75
C VAL A 71 -5.80 -12.76 7.93
N PRO A 72 -7.13 -12.70 7.80
CA PRO A 72 -8.04 -13.26 8.81
C PRO A 72 -7.79 -14.75 9.03
N ASN A 73 -8.09 -15.26 10.20
CA ASN A 73 -7.95 -16.67 10.58
C ASN A 73 -6.53 -17.23 10.45
N SER A 74 -5.50 -16.37 10.52
CA SER A 74 -4.12 -16.83 10.47
C SER A 74 -3.77 -17.69 11.69
N ARG A 75 -2.88 -18.68 11.53
CA ARG A 75 -2.37 -19.46 12.68
C ARG A 75 -1.73 -18.59 13.76
N ALA A 76 -1.12 -17.47 13.38
CA ALA A 76 -0.59 -16.52 14.35
C ALA A 76 -1.69 -15.87 15.20
N ALA A 77 -2.87 -15.65 14.63
CA ALA A 77 -4.04 -15.16 15.35
C ALA A 77 -4.62 -16.26 16.27
N GLU A 78 -4.76 -17.47 15.76
CA GLU A 78 -5.21 -18.64 16.54
C GLU A 78 -4.28 -18.90 17.73
N ALA A 79 -2.97 -18.93 17.50
CA ALA A 79 -1.97 -19.11 18.56
C ALA A 79 -1.98 -17.97 19.62
N ALA A 80 -2.45 -16.79 19.25
CA ALA A 80 -2.65 -15.66 20.16
C ALA A 80 -4.01 -15.66 20.86
N GLY A 81 -4.84 -16.69 20.65
CA GLY A 81 -6.17 -16.80 21.22
C GLY A 81 -7.20 -15.83 20.62
N VAL A 82 -6.98 -15.35 19.41
CA VAL A 82 -7.96 -14.51 18.71
C VAL A 82 -9.08 -15.39 18.18
N ASP A 83 -10.26 -15.23 18.74
CA ASP A 83 -11.48 -15.87 18.21
C ASP A 83 -11.96 -15.10 16.98
N ASP A 84 -11.72 -15.63 15.79
CA ASP A 84 -12.05 -15.02 14.51
C ASP A 84 -12.60 -16.07 13.53
N ALA A 85 -13.84 -16.51 13.74
CA ALA A 85 -14.49 -17.44 12.84
C ALA A 85 -14.65 -16.84 11.43
N ARG A 86 -14.40 -17.64 10.38
CA ARG A 86 -14.50 -17.21 8.97
C ARG A 86 -15.86 -16.58 8.66
N ASP A 87 -16.95 -17.12 9.21
CA ASP A 87 -18.29 -16.59 9.01
C ASP A 87 -18.44 -15.15 9.54
N GLN A 88 -17.75 -14.82 10.64
CA GLN A 88 -17.72 -13.44 11.15
C GLN A 88 -17.01 -12.48 10.19
N VAL A 89 -15.99 -12.96 9.48
CA VAL A 89 -15.32 -12.16 8.44
C VAL A 89 -16.25 -11.94 7.25
N HIS A 90 -17.03 -12.95 6.84
CA HIS A 90 -18.05 -12.79 5.79
C HIS A 90 -19.15 -11.80 6.22
N VAL A 91 -19.61 -11.83 7.49
CA VAL A 91 -20.57 -10.85 8.03
C VAL A 91 -20.00 -9.44 7.91
N TYR A 92 -18.73 -9.24 8.29
CA TYR A 92 -18.05 -7.95 8.20
C TYR A 92 -17.94 -7.46 6.75
N LEU A 93 -17.46 -8.30 5.85
CA LEU A 93 -17.28 -7.94 4.45
C LEU A 93 -18.62 -7.65 3.76
N ARG A 94 -19.67 -8.41 4.09
CA ARG A 94 -21.02 -8.16 3.57
C ARG A 94 -21.57 -6.81 4.06
N ALA A 95 -21.36 -6.49 5.33
CA ALA A 95 -21.78 -5.20 5.88
C ALA A 95 -21.00 -4.02 5.29
N LEU A 96 -19.70 -4.23 4.96
CA LEU A 96 -18.83 -3.21 4.40
C LEU A 96 -19.10 -2.98 2.89
N MET A 97 -19.23 -4.07 2.12
CA MET A 97 -19.22 -4.01 0.65
C MET A 97 -20.61 -3.90 0.03
N GLY A 98 -21.68 -4.23 0.79
CA GLY A 98 -23.05 -4.12 0.29
C GLY A 98 -23.27 -4.92 -1.01
N GLU A 99 -23.75 -4.25 -2.05
CA GLU A 99 -24.04 -4.84 -3.37
C GLU A 99 -22.81 -5.36 -4.12
N HIS A 100 -21.62 -4.85 -3.80
CA HIS A 100 -20.36 -5.31 -4.39
C HIS A 100 -19.78 -6.57 -3.69
N TYR A 101 -20.51 -7.18 -2.76
CA TYR A 101 -20.07 -8.38 -2.08
C TYR A 101 -20.11 -9.61 -3.02
N ASP A 102 -18.93 -10.13 -3.33
CA ASP A 102 -18.74 -11.33 -4.15
C ASP A 102 -18.36 -12.53 -3.26
N ALA A 103 -19.32 -13.40 -3.03
CA ALA A 103 -19.17 -14.52 -2.10
C ALA A 103 -18.07 -15.50 -2.55
N ASP A 104 -17.99 -15.83 -3.83
CA ASP A 104 -17.07 -16.84 -4.35
C ASP A 104 -15.61 -16.36 -4.30
N SER A 105 -15.36 -15.14 -4.75
CA SER A 105 -14.01 -14.53 -4.70
C SER A 105 -13.53 -14.30 -3.27
N LEU A 106 -14.42 -13.87 -2.37
CA LEU A 106 -14.10 -13.65 -0.97
C LEU A 106 -13.90 -14.96 -0.21
N ASP A 107 -14.69 -16.01 -0.47
CA ASP A 107 -14.48 -17.33 0.13
C ASP A 107 -13.15 -17.95 -0.34
N ALA A 108 -12.83 -17.81 -1.63
CA ALA A 108 -11.54 -18.23 -2.17
C ALA A 108 -10.37 -17.51 -1.49
N TYR A 109 -10.50 -16.19 -1.28
CA TYR A 109 -9.52 -15.39 -0.55
C TYR A 109 -9.38 -15.86 0.90
N LEU A 110 -10.47 -15.92 1.66
CA LEU A 110 -10.46 -16.21 3.10
C LEU A 110 -9.99 -17.63 3.40
N THR A 111 -10.36 -18.59 2.55
CA THR A 111 -9.87 -19.97 2.67
C THR A 111 -8.37 -20.07 2.42
N SER A 112 -7.86 -19.34 1.43
CA SER A 112 -6.45 -19.41 1.04
C SER A 112 -5.53 -18.49 1.84
N ALA A 113 -6.04 -17.46 2.52
CA ALA A 113 -5.23 -16.46 3.20
C ALA A 113 -4.32 -17.06 4.31
N PRO A 114 -4.81 -17.89 5.25
CA PRO A 114 -3.94 -18.52 6.23
C PRO A 114 -2.94 -19.47 5.57
N LEU A 115 -3.35 -20.24 4.57
CA LEU A 115 -2.49 -21.19 3.84
C LEU A 115 -1.36 -20.47 3.10
N ALA A 116 -1.65 -19.40 2.42
CA ALA A 116 -0.66 -18.58 1.71
C ALA A 116 0.37 -17.96 2.69
N ALA A 117 -0.12 -17.46 3.84
CA ALA A 117 0.75 -16.90 4.88
C ALA A 117 1.68 -17.95 5.50
N GLU A 118 1.27 -19.21 5.59
CA GLU A 118 2.12 -20.32 6.01
C GLU A 118 3.09 -20.72 4.91
N ALA A 119 2.56 -20.96 3.71
CA ALA A 119 3.35 -21.42 2.58
C ALA A 119 4.52 -20.48 2.25
N ILE A 120 4.33 -19.16 2.37
CA ILE A 120 5.42 -18.20 2.12
C ILE A 120 6.51 -18.24 3.18
N GLN A 121 6.20 -18.63 4.41
CA GLN A 121 7.14 -18.68 5.54
C GLN A 121 7.90 -20.00 5.61
N GLU A 122 7.23 -21.11 5.29
CA GLU A 122 7.79 -22.44 5.40
C GLU A 122 8.98 -22.63 4.46
N GLY A 123 10.14 -22.99 5.03
CA GLY A 123 11.38 -23.23 4.28
C GLY A 123 11.94 -22.00 3.56
N THR A 124 11.57 -20.79 3.99
CA THR A 124 12.06 -19.51 3.44
C THR A 124 12.61 -18.60 4.55
N GLN A 125 13.10 -17.42 4.17
CA GLN A 125 13.56 -16.39 5.12
C GLN A 125 12.45 -15.40 5.50
N VAL A 126 11.27 -15.48 4.87
CA VAL A 126 10.13 -14.63 5.21
C VAL A 126 9.59 -15.04 6.57
N ARG A 127 9.35 -14.06 7.44
CA ARG A 127 8.68 -14.24 8.73
C ARG A 127 7.64 -13.17 8.90
N LEU A 128 6.43 -13.59 9.24
CA LEU A 128 5.28 -12.75 9.49
C LEU A 128 4.86 -12.90 10.95
N LYS A 129 4.50 -11.81 11.59
CA LYS A 129 4.00 -11.82 12.97
C LYS A 129 2.66 -11.09 13.04
N LEU A 130 1.85 -11.49 14.00
CA LEU A 130 0.55 -10.88 14.27
C LEU A 130 0.71 -9.43 14.74
N MET A 131 -0.20 -8.58 14.31
CA MET A 131 -0.45 -7.25 14.86
C MET A 131 -1.72 -7.28 15.72
N PRO A 132 -1.64 -7.68 17.00
CA PRO A 132 -2.83 -8.00 17.79
C PRO A 132 -3.75 -6.81 18.01
N ALA A 133 -3.21 -5.59 18.02
CA ALA A 133 -3.95 -4.36 18.22
C ALA A 133 -4.33 -3.63 16.91
N MET A 134 -4.03 -4.20 15.74
CA MET A 134 -4.39 -3.58 14.46
C MET A 134 -5.85 -3.84 14.14
N SER A 135 -6.69 -2.83 14.35
CA SER A 135 -8.13 -2.87 14.10
C SER A 135 -8.46 -2.94 12.62
N ASP A 136 -9.56 -3.60 12.28
CA ASP A 136 -10.25 -3.38 11.01
C ASP A 136 -10.61 -1.89 10.89
N TYR A 137 -10.70 -1.37 9.67
CA TYR A 137 -10.91 0.06 9.45
C TYR A 137 -12.34 0.52 9.79
N HIS A 138 -13.27 -0.42 9.79
CA HIS A 138 -14.67 -0.23 10.17
C HIS A 138 -15.06 -1.23 11.26
N ALA A 139 -14.29 -1.25 12.35
CA ALA A 139 -14.43 -2.27 13.40
C ALA A 139 -15.77 -2.24 14.15
N SER A 140 -16.52 -1.15 14.05
CA SER A 140 -17.88 -1.02 14.60
C SER A 140 -18.96 -1.68 13.74
N LEU A 141 -18.67 -2.08 12.49
CA LEU A 141 -19.60 -2.84 11.67
C LEU A 141 -19.78 -4.26 12.21
N PRO A 142 -20.95 -4.92 11.95
CA PRO A 142 -21.16 -6.31 12.29
C PRO A 142 -20.01 -7.20 11.80
N GLY A 143 -19.46 -8.04 12.68
CA GLY A 143 -18.31 -8.90 12.37
C GLY A 143 -16.95 -8.19 12.29
N GLY A 144 -16.90 -6.87 12.43
CA GLY A 144 -15.65 -6.10 12.53
C GLY A 144 -14.87 -6.41 13.82
N LYS A 145 -13.54 -6.30 13.78
CA LYS A 145 -12.66 -6.62 14.91
C LYS A 145 -11.73 -5.47 15.27
N ALA A 146 -11.53 -5.26 16.57
CA ALA A 146 -10.57 -4.28 17.08
C ALA A 146 -9.11 -4.75 16.97
N GLY A 147 -8.84 -5.92 16.38
CA GLY A 147 -7.51 -6.43 16.14
C GLY A 147 -7.48 -7.90 15.72
N GLY A 148 -6.27 -8.40 15.41
CA GLY A 148 -6.03 -9.82 15.19
C GLY A 148 -6.11 -10.31 13.74
N ARG A 149 -6.46 -9.48 12.76
CA ARG A 149 -6.58 -9.87 11.34
C ARG A 149 -5.39 -9.45 10.46
N SER A 150 -4.44 -8.74 11.01
CA SER A 150 -3.31 -8.22 10.22
C SER A 150 -1.99 -8.83 10.67
N LEU A 151 -1.17 -9.18 9.68
CA LEU A 151 0.21 -9.65 9.86
C LEU A 151 1.18 -8.58 9.35
N GLU A 152 2.35 -8.45 9.98
CA GLU A 152 3.45 -7.62 9.48
C GLU A 152 4.73 -8.44 9.35
N PRO A 153 5.63 -8.13 8.39
CA PRO A 153 6.93 -8.77 8.33
C PRO A 153 7.75 -8.48 9.60
N GLU A 154 8.45 -9.49 10.08
CA GLU A 154 9.46 -9.29 11.11
C GLU A 154 10.63 -8.47 10.60
N ARG A 155 11.40 -7.89 11.52
CA ARG A 155 12.62 -7.16 11.14
C ARG A 155 13.63 -8.10 10.48
N PHE A 156 14.32 -7.56 9.49
CA PHE A 156 15.32 -8.30 8.74
C PHE A 156 16.68 -7.60 8.79
N ASP A 157 17.74 -8.38 8.98
CA ASP A 157 19.11 -7.88 8.89
C ASP A 157 19.59 -7.94 7.43
N GLY A 158 19.56 -6.79 6.76
CA GLY A 158 19.94 -6.65 5.35
C GLY A 158 21.39 -7.03 5.05
N ARG A 159 22.30 -7.09 6.06
CA ARG A 159 23.69 -7.56 5.88
C ARG A 159 23.76 -8.99 5.33
N ARG A 160 22.72 -9.80 5.58
CA ARG A 160 22.60 -11.17 5.08
C ARG A 160 22.53 -11.25 3.56
N LEU A 161 22.12 -10.18 2.89
CA LEU A 161 22.11 -10.07 1.43
C LEU A 161 23.49 -9.72 0.85
N GLY A 162 24.44 -9.25 1.67
CA GLY A 162 25.72 -8.76 1.14
C GLY A 162 25.50 -7.63 0.13
N ALA A 163 26.15 -7.72 -1.03
CA ALA A 163 26.02 -6.73 -2.12
C ALA A 163 24.59 -6.63 -2.69
N ASP A 164 23.81 -7.71 -2.65
CA ASP A 164 22.42 -7.72 -3.14
C ASP A 164 21.49 -6.85 -2.30
N PHE A 165 21.93 -6.33 -1.14
CA PHE A 165 21.15 -5.36 -0.37
C PHE A 165 20.86 -4.08 -1.14
N GLU A 166 21.75 -3.66 -2.02
CA GLU A 166 21.57 -2.47 -2.88
C GLU A 166 20.50 -2.68 -3.95
N LEU A 167 20.16 -3.92 -4.27
CA LEU A 167 19.06 -4.26 -5.18
C LEU A 167 17.68 -4.07 -4.53
N VAL A 168 17.61 -4.02 -3.20
CA VAL A 168 16.35 -3.78 -2.49
C VAL A 168 16.04 -2.29 -2.51
N ARG A 169 14.92 -1.91 -3.15
CA ARG A 169 14.43 -0.51 -3.18
C ARG A 169 14.34 0.07 -1.77
N ALA A 170 14.84 1.28 -1.60
CA ALA A 170 14.81 1.96 -0.30
C ALA A 170 13.37 2.29 0.14
N PRO A 171 13.09 2.35 1.45
CA PRO A 171 11.84 2.89 1.99
C PRO A 171 11.64 4.37 1.60
N ILE A 172 10.41 4.87 1.80
CA ILE A 172 10.14 6.31 1.60
C ILE A 172 11.06 7.15 2.50
N LYS A 173 11.59 8.25 1.94
CA LYS A 173 12.56 9.13 2.62
C LYS A 173 12.07 9.60 4.01
N ARG A 174 10.76 9.82 4.18
CA ARG A 174 10.16 10.25 5.45
C ARG A 174 10.35 9.24 6.60
N LEU A 175 10.51 7.96 6.31
CA LEU A 175 10.79 6.91 7.31
C LEU A 175 12.28 6.69 7.58
N MET A 176 13.15 7.49 6.93
CA MET A 176 14.60 7.38 7.07
C MET A 176 15.17 8.65 7.70
N LEU A 177 15.80 8.52 8.87
CA LEU A 177 16.59 9.59 9.48
C LEU A 177 18.03 9.56 8.97
N LEU A 178 18.75 10.69 9.11
CA LEU A 178 20.17 10.83 8.78
C LEU A 178 20.53 10.29 7.37
N GLY A 179 19.60 10.41 6.43
CA GLY A 179 19.81 9.97 5.03
C GLY A 179 19.77 8.46 4.78
N GLY A 180 19.38 7.63 5.77
CA GLY A 180 19.29 6.19 5.51
C GLY A 180 19.01 5.31 6.72
N LEU A 181 18.84 5.87 7.90
CA LEU A 181 18.50 5.13 9.11
C LEU A 181 16.97 4.89 9.17
N TYR A 182 16.52 3.67 8.94
CA TYR A 182 15.11 3.29 9.10
C TYR A 182 14.72 3.29 10.58
N ILE A 183 13.63 3.99 10.91
CA ILE A 183 13.06 4.02 12.26
C ILE A 183 11.63 3.54 12.22
N ASP A 184 11.36 2.44 12.93
CA ASP A 184 10.01 1.91 13.15
C ASP A 184 9.31 2.58 14.34
N LYS A 185 8.02 2.25 14.51
CA LYS A 185 7.20 2.77 15.62
C LYS A 185 7.80 2.55 17.00
N ARG A 186 8.52 1.43 17.22
CA ARG A 186 9.09 1.08 18.53
C ARG A 186 10.25 1.99 18.89
N ARG A 187 11.07 2.36 17.90
CA ARG A 187 12.22 3.24 18.09
C ARG A 187 11.88 4.72 18.01
N ILE A 188 10.73 5.07 17.41
CA ILE A 188 10.29 6.47 17.39
C ILE A 188 10.27 7.06 18.80
N ASP A 189 9.72 6.36 19.79
CA ASP A 189 9.63 6.86 21.16
C ASP A 189 11.01 7.01 21.82
N GLU A 190 11.97 6.08 21.56
CA GLU A 190 13.36 6.18 22.01
C GLU A 190 14.05 7.42 21.44
N PHE A 191 13.89 7.67 20.13
CA PHE A 191 14.48 8.84 19.44
C PHE A 191 13.78 10.16 19.79
N LEU A 192 12.49 10.14 20.10
CA LEU A 192 11.76 11.33 20.53
C LEU A 192 12.05 11.74 21.98
N ASN A 193 12.45 10.79 22.81
CA ASN A 193 12.78 11.02 24.22
C ASN A 193 14.04 10.23 24.63
N PRO A 194 15.20 10.56 24.04
CA PRO A 194 16.43 9.79 24.26
C PRO A 194 16.92 9.85 25.70
N PHE A 195 16.63 10.92 26.43
CA PHE A 195 17.00 11.11 27.83
C PHE A 195 15.87 10.75 28.81
N GLY A 196 14.73 10.24 28.33
CA GLY A 196 13.60 9.86 29.16
C GLY A 196 13.83 8.62 30.03
N SER A 197 14.80 7.78 29.64
CA SER A 197 15.29 6.66 30.44
C SER A 197 16.69 6.24 29.97
N PHE A 198 17.47 5.60 30.88
CA PHE A 198 18.77 5.03 30.53
C PHE A 198 18.65 3.97 29.40
N LYS A 199 17.55 3.22 29.38
CA LYS A 199 17.22 2.25 28.32
C LYS A 199 17.08 2.94 26.95
N ASN A 200 16.36 4.06 26.87
CA ASN A 200 16.19 4.81 25.64
C ASN A 200 17.53 5.35 25.14
N PHE A 201 18.33 5.92 26.04
CA PHE A 201 19.65 6.46 25.71
C PHE A 201 20.57 5.39 25.12
N ILE A 202 20.68 4.24 25.77
CA ILE A 202 21.47 3.11 25.27
C ILE A 202 20.90 2.57 23.94
N GLY A 203 19.58 2.50 23.80
CA GLY A 203 18.90 2.09 22.57
C GLY A 203 19.26 2.98 21.37
N VAL A 204 19.24 4.29 21.57
CA VAL A 204 19.64 5.27 20.55
C VAL A 204 21.11 5.12 20.19
N ILE A 205 22.02 5.04 21.18
CA ILE A 205 23.47 4.86 20.93
C ILE A 205 23.74 3.59 20.13
N LYS A 206 23.17 2.44 20.55
CA LYS A 206 23.33 1.17 19.83
C LYS A 206 22.84 1.27 18.39
N THR A 207 21.71 1.92 18.17
CA THR A 207 21.13 2.12 16.83
C THR A 207 22.02 2.99 15.96
N LEU A 208 22.54 4.10 16.50
CA LEU A 208 23.44 5.00 15.76
C LEU A 208 24.80 4.34 15.48
N ALA A 209 25.37 3.62 16.44
CA ALA A 209 26.62 2.88 16.25
C ALA A 209 26.49 1.82 15.16
N ARG A 210 25.39 1.03 15.19
CA ARG A 210 25.10 0.07 14.12
C ARG A 210 24.96 0.76 12.76
N TYR A 211 24.22 1.86 12.72
CA TYR A 211 24.04 2.64 11.48
C TYR A 211 25.38 3.17 10.95
N ALA A 212 26.23 3.71 11.79
CA ALA A 212 27.55 4.18 11.39
C ALA A 212 28.41 3.03 10.81
N MET A 213 28.37 1.84 11.43
CA MET A 213 29.02 0.64 10.90
C MET A 213 28.43 0.20 9.56
N ASP A 214 27.10 0.20 9.41
CA ASP A 214 26.45 -0.16 8.16
C ASP A 214 26.88 0.78 7.03
N ARG A 215 26.99 2.09 7.31
CA ARG A 215 27.38 3.12 6.32
C ARG A 215 28.81 2.99 5.79
N THR A 216 29.65 2.17 6.39
CA THR A 216 31.00 1.87 5.84
C THR A 216 30.95 0.89 4.67
N ARG A 217 29.84 0.13 4.50
CA ARG A 217 29.71 -0.93 3.50
C ARG A 217 28.46 -0.85 2.64
N PHE A 218 27.43 -0.15 3.12
CA PHE A 218 26.13 -0.08 2.49
C PHE A 218 25.69 1.38 2.30
N SER A 219 24.85 1.62 1.31
CA SER A 219 24.29 2.95 1.00
C SER A 219 23.36 3.47 2.11
N ARG A 220 22.82 2.57 2.95
CA ARG A 220 21.87 2.88 4.03
C ARG A 220 21.96 1.88 5.18
N GLY A 221 21.27 2.14 6.28
CA GLY A 221 21.16 1.20 7.39
C GLY A 221 20.51 -0.12 6.98
N THR A 222 21.08 -1.22 7.49
CA THR A 222 20.67 -2.58 7.11
C THR A 222 19.64 -3.21 8.04
N ASP A 223 19.33 -2.57 9.17
CA ASP A 223 18.30 -3.03 10.10
C ASP A 223 16.95 -2.52 9.63
N ILE A 224 16.25 -3.30 8.82
CA ILE A 224 15.05 -2.93 8.08
C ILE A 224 13.79 -3.62 8.60
N GLY A 225 12.65 -3.00 8.31
CA GLY A 225 11.31 -3.49 8.70
C GLY A 225 10.27 -3.22 7.63
N ALA A 226 9.02 -3.44 7.97
CA ALA A 226 7.87 -3.19 7.09
C ALA A 226 7.99 -3.92 5.73
N GLY A 227 7.47 -3.36 4.65
CA GLY A 227 7.56 -3.95 3.31
C GLY A 227 8.98 -4.17 2.82
N ASN A 228 9.94 -3.34 3.30
CA ASN A 228 11.36 -3.50 2.97
C ASN A 228 11.95 -4.82 3.52
N ALA A 229 11.52 -5.23 4.73
CA ALA A 229 11.92 -6.52 5.31
C ALA A 229 11.32 -7.71 4.55
N PHE A 230 10.06 -7.59 4.09
CA PHE A 230 9.46 -8.62 3.24
C PHE A 230 10.24 -8.80 1.94
N VAL A 231 10.51 -7.70 1.22
CA VAL A 231 11.25 -7.74 -0.05
C VAL A 231 12.64 -8.34 0.13
N ALA A 232 13.36 -7.90 1.17
CA ALA A 232 14.72 -8.37 1.44
C ALA A 232 14.77 -9.87 1.82
N SER A 233 13.85 -10.32 2.66
CA SER A 233 13.77 -11.74 3.05
C SER A 233 13.33 -12.65 1.90
N ALA A 234 12.40 -12.19 1.06
CA ALA A 234 11.98 -12.90 -0.14
C ALA A 234 13.13 -12.97 -1.17
N LEU A 235 13.84 -11.85 -1.40
CA LEU A 235 15.01 -11.82 -2.28
C LEU A 235 16.08 -12.82 -1.83
N LEU A 236 16.42 -12.85 -0.52
CA LEU A 236 17.37 -13.81 0.00
C LEU A 236 16.92 -15.26 -0.24
N SER A 237 15.64 -15.54 -0.02
CA SER A 237 15.07 -16.88 -0.26
C SER A 237 15.14 -17.29 -1.73
N LEU A 238 14.91 -16.37 -2.67
CA LEU A 238 15.05 -16.61 -4.11
C LEU A 238 16.52 -16.86 -4.49
N ARG A 239 17.46 -16.12 -3.90
CA ARG A 239 18.90 -16.33 -4.11
C ARG A 239 19.36 -17.70 -3.58
N GLU A 240 18.94 -18.09 -2.39
CA GLU A 240 19.22 -19.42 -1.82
C GLU A 240 18.71 -20.56 -2.72
N ARG A 241 17.62 -20.33 -3.44
CA ARG A 241 17.03 -21.28 -4.41
C ARG A 241 17.56 -21.10 -5.83
N LYS A 242 18.50 -20.17 -6.04
CA LYS A 242 19.10 -19.88 -7.35
C LYS A 242 18.08 -19.49 -8.43
N VAL A 243 16.97 -18.87 -8.03
CA VAL A 243 15.98 -18.36 -8.99
C VAL A 243 16.57 -17.20 -9.78
N PRO A 244 16.54 -17.23 -11.12
CA PRO A 244 16.98 -16.12 -11.95
C PRO A 244 16.09 -14.89 -11.72
N ILE A 245 16.73 -13.74 -11.44
CA ILE A 245 16.07 -12.44 -11.34
C ILE A 245 16.68 -11.55 -12.39
N TRP A 246 15.87 -11.17 -13.38
CA TRP A 246 16.28 -10.30 -14.48
C TRP A 246 15.84 -8.87 -14.18
N LEU A 247 16.80 -8.04 -13.83
CA LEU A 247 16.60 -6.60 -13.63
C LEU A 247 16.76 -5.86 -14.96
N ASN A 248 16.28 -4.60 -15.03
CA ASN A 248 16.27 -3.80 -16.25
C ASN A 248 15.67 -4.55 -17.46
N SER A 249 14.64 -5.35 -17.19
CA SER A 249 14.06 -6.29 -18.14
C SER A 249 12.54 -6.06 -18.27
N PRO A 250 12.12 -4.91 -18.87
CA PRO A 250 10.71 -4.64 -19.10
C PRO A 250 10.10 -5.64 -20.08
N MET A 251 8.89 -6.11 -19.76
CA MET A 251 8.06 -6.87 -20.70
C MET A 251 7.55 -5.93 -21.80
N VAL A 252 7.64 -6.37 -23.04
CA VAL A 252 7.19 -5.63 -24.22
C VAL A 252 5.83 -6.13 -24.69
N SER A 253 5.66 -7.45 -24.77
CA SER A 253 4.42 -8.05 -25.26
C SER A 253 4.19 -9.46 -24.69
N LEU A 254 2.95 -9.92 -24.80
CA LEU A 254 2.54 -11.30 -24.57
C LEU A 254 2.53 -12.04 -25.91
N VAL A 255 3.03 -13.27 -25.91
CA VAL A 255 3.09 -14.11 -27.13
C VAL A 255 2.08 -15.24 -27.02
N ARG A 256 1.18 -15.35 -28.01
CA ARG A 256 0.20 -16.44 -28.11
C ARG A 256 0.68 -17.54 -29.06
N ASP A 257 0.28 -18.77 -28.76
CA ASP A 257 0.38 -19.88 -29.69
C ASP A 257 -0.81 -19.90 -30.68
N PRO A 258 -0.80 -20.76 -31.71
CA PRO A 258 -1.90 -20.86 -32.66
C PRO A 258 -3.25 -21.26 -32.04
N HIS A 259 -3.26 -21.80 -30.84
CA HIS A 259 -4.48 -22.18 -30.11
C HIS A 259 -5.00 -21.06 -29.19
N GLY A 260 -4.37 -19.87 -29.21
CA GLY A 260 -4.76 -18.71 -28.43
C GLY A 260 -4.24 -18.70 -27.00
N ARG A 261 -3.48 -19.70 -26.58
CA ARG A 261 -2.85 -19.76 -25.26
C ARG A 261 -1.69 -18.77 -25.20
N VAL A 262 -1.50 -18.09 -24.07
CA VAL A 262 -0.29 -17.32 -23.79
C VAL A 262 0.86 -18.29 -23.54
N ALA A 263 1.76 -18.38 -24.54
CA ALA A 263 2.88 -19.31 -24.57
C ALA A 263 4.20 -18.69 -24.07
N GLY A 264 4.23 -17.36 -23.84
CA GLY A 264 5.41 -16.67 -23.33
C GLY A 264 5.31 -15.16 -23.47
N VAL A 265 6.47 -14.51 -23.39
CA VAL A 265 6.60 -13.05 -23.41
C VAL A 265 7.77 -12.61 -24.29
N GLU A 266 7.70 -11.37 -24.76
CA GLU A 266 8.85 -10.63 -25.28
C GLU A 266 9.33 -9.66 -24.20
N ILE A 267 10.62 -9.71 -23.90
CA ILE A 267 11.28 -8.91 -22.87
C ILE A 267 12.45 -8.16 -23.51
N CYS A 268 12.58 -6.87 -23.22
CA CYS A 268 13.78 -6.11 -23.59
C CYS A 268 14.83 -6.31 -22.49
N ARG A 269 15.90 -7.04 -22.82
CA ARG A 269 16.99 -7.28 -21.88
C ARG A 269 18.34 -6.93 -22.53
N ASP A 270 19.16 -6.16 -21.82
CA ASP A 270 20.45 -5.68 -22.33
C ASP A 270 20.33 -4.98 -23.70
N GLY A 271 19.22 -4.23 -23.89
CA GLY A 271 18.91 -3.54 -25.16
C GLY A 271 18.47 -4.46 -26.30
N LYS A 272 18.26 -5.75 -26.04
CA LYS A 272 17.81 -6.74 -27.03
C LYS A 272 16.45 -7.30 -26.68
N LEU A 273 15.61 -7.46 -27.69
CA LEU A 273 14.36 -8.17 -27.57
C LEU A 273 14.63 -9.67 -27.45
N GLN A 274 14.16 -10.30 -26.39
CA GLN A 274 14.26 -11.73 -26.14
C GLN A 274 12.87 -12.33 -26.01
N ARG A 275 12.64 -13.47 -26.66
CA ARG A 275 11.42 -14.26 -26.57
C ARG A 275 11.61 -15.39 -25.57
N VAL A 276 10.84 -15.35 -24.49
CA VAL A 276 10.92 -16.35 -23.42
C VAL A 276 9.63 -17.16 -23.39
N ARG A 277 9.77 -18.47 -23.59
CA ARG A 277 8.64 -19.41 -23.54
C ARG A 277 8.25 -19.73 -22.11
N ALA A 278 6.94 -19.73 -21.83
CA ALA A 278 6.34 -20.21 -20.59
C ALA A 278 5.65 -21.56 -20.85
N ARG A 279 6.24 -22.65 -20.35
CA ARG A 279 5.62 -24.00 -20.51
C ARG A 279 4.29 -24.11 -19.79
N LYS A 280 4.15 -23.48 -18.60
CA LYS A 280 2.95 -23.51 -17.77
C LYS A 280 2.18 -22.19 -17.83
N GLY A 281 2.81 -21.05 -17.60
CA GLY A 281 2.11 -19.76 -17.67
C GLY A 281 2.96 -18.54 -17.35
N VAL A 282 2.36 -17.38 -17.61
CA VAL A 282 2.88 -16.05 -17.32
C VAL A 282 2.03 -15.42 -16.20
N ILE A 283 2.68 -14.85 -15.19
CA ILE A 283 2.04 -14.16 -14.08
C ILE A 283 2.36 -12.67 -14.16
N LEU A 284 1.33 -11.84 -14.34
CA LEU A 284 1.41 -10.39 -14.33
C LEU A 284 1.31 -9.89 -12.88
N ALA A 285 2.33 -9.16 -12.41
CA ALA A 285 2.43 -8.67 -11.03
C ALA A 285 3.17 -7.31 -10.96
N ALA A 286 3.00 -6.47 -11.98
CA ALA A 286 3.75 -5.22 -12.19
C ALA A 286 3.21 -4.02 -11.37
N GLY A 287 2.08 -4.19 -10.65
CA GLY A 287 1.62 -3.23 -9.65
C GLY A 287 0.61 -2.18 -10.14
N GLY A 288 -0.08 -2.45 -11.24
CA GLY A 288 -1.14 -1.60 -11.78
C GLY A 288 -0.61 -0.32 -12.46
N PHE A 289 -1.45 0.74 -12.47
CA PHE A 289 -1.20 1.94 -13.29
C PHE A 289 -1.44 3.29 -12.61
N PRO A 290 -1.13 3.47 -11.32
CA PRO A 290 -1.43 4.72 -10.60
C PRO A 290 -0.61 5.93 -11.08
N HIS A 291 0.41 5.75 -11.90
CA HIS A 291 1.22 6.80 -12.50
C HIS A 291 0.94 7.03 -13.99
N ASN A 292 -0.12 6.41 -14.53
CA ASN A 292 -0.58 6.67 -15.90
C ASN A 292 -1.91 7.42 -15.88
N ALA A 293 -1.83 8.75 -15.87
CA ALA A 293 -3.00 9.62 -15.79
C ALA A 293 -3.97 9.43 -16.98
N ALA A 294 -3.45 9.17 -18.18
CA ALA A 294 -4.28 8.94 -19.36
C ALA A 294 -5.09 7.65 -19.22
N LEU A 295 -4.45 6.56 -18.78
CA LEU A 295 -5.11 5.28 -18.58
C LEU A 295 -6.08 5.31 -17.41
N LEU A 296 -5.76 6.02 -16.32
CA LEU A 296 -6.68 6.26 -15.22
C LEU A 296 -7.92 7.03 -15.68
N LYS A 297 -7.73 8.09 -16.46
CA LYS A 297 -8.85 8.87 -17.01
C LYS A 297 -9.72 8.02 -17.94
N GLU A 298 -9.09 7.22 -18.80
CA GLU A 298 -9.80 6.32 -19.73
C GLU A 298 -10.67 5.30 -18.98
N LEU A 299 -10.11 4.64 -17.96
CA LEU A 299 -10.74 3.49 -17.32
C LEU A 299 -11.55 3.82 -16.06
N ALA A 300 -11.20 4.89 -15.37
CA ALA A 300 -11.80 5.27 -14.09
C ALA A 300 -12.56 6.60 -14.13
N GLY A 301 -12.47 7.35 -15.23
CA GLY A 301 -13.11 8.66 -15.35
C GLY A 301 -12.24 9.82 -14.87
N ASP A 302 -12.82 11.01 -14.85
CA ASP A 302 -12.12 12.27 -14.57
C ASP A 302 -12.05 12.52 -13.05
N PHE A 303 -11.16 11.83 -12.36
CA PHE A 303 -10.84 12.11 -10.96
C PHE A 303 -9.61 13.03 -10.89
N PRO A 304 -9.56 14.01 -9.97
CA PRO A 304 -8.35 14.79 -9.71
C PRO A 304 -7.34 13.95 -8.94
N HIS A 305 -6.64 13.06 -9.65
CA HIS A 305 -5.79 11.99 -9.11
C HIS A 305 -4.33 12.07 -9.59
N ASP A 306 -3.81 13.26 -9.79
CA ASP A 306 -2.45 13.49 -10.28
C ASP A 306 -1.34 13.13 -9.29
N GLN A 307 -1.69 12.49 -8.16
CA GLN A 307 -0.76 12.18 -7.08
C GLN A 307 -0.83 10.72 -6.64
N SER A 308 0.20 9.97 -6.98
CA SER A 308 0.43 8.65 -6.41
C SER A 308 1.65 8.66 -5.49
N VAL A 309 1.57 7.91 -4.39
CA VAL A 309 2.71 7.58 -3.53
C VAL A 309 3.26 6.19 -3.81
N GLY A 310 2.73 5.52 -4.81
CA GLY A 310 3.24 4.26 -5.34
C GLY A 310 4.58 4.43 -6.06
N TYR A 311 5.14 3.33 -6.52
CA TYR A 311 6.34 3.37 -7.34
C TYR A 311 6.02 4.02 -8.71
N GLU A 312 6.82 4.98 -9.11
CA GLU A 312 6.63 5.77 -10.35
C GLU A 312 6.61 4.93 -11.64
N GLY A 313 7.23 3.76 -11.61
CA GLY A 313 7.21 2.81 -12.71
C GLY A 313 5.89 2.03 -12.86
N ASN A 314 4.90 2.19 -11.99
CA ASN A 314 3.60 1.52 -12.11
C ASN A 314 2.71 2.28 -13.10
N VAL A 315 2.89 2.03 -14.39
CA VAL A 315 2.24 2.75 -15.50
C VAL A 315 1.30 1.89 -16.35
N GLY A 316 1.11 0.60 -15.99
CA GLY A 316 0.15 -0.29 -16.62
C GLY A 316 0.64 -1.02 -17.86
N ASP A 317 1.95 -1.24 -17.99
CA ASP A 317 2.54 -1.94 -19.13
C ASP A 317 1.91 -3.32 -19.36
N THR A 318 1.79 -4.09 -18.28
CA THR A 318 1.22 -5.44 -18.28
C THR A 318 -0.27 -5.46 -18.58
N LEU A 319 -1.01 -4.50 -18.01
CA LEU A 319 -2.43 -4.36 -18.27
C LEU A 319 -2.71 -4.01 -19.74
N GLN A 320 -1.92 -3.11 -20.33
CA GLN A 320 -2.06 -2.75 -21.73
C GLN A 320 -1.73 -3.93 -22.65
N ALA A 321 -0.65 -4.68 -22.36
CA ALA A 321 -0.30 -5.87 -23.11
C ALA A 321 -1.38 -6.97 -23.03
N ALA A 322 -2.01 -7.14 -21.85
CA ALA A 322 -3.12 -8.07 -21.70
C ALA A 322 -4.38 -7.61 -22.48
N ARG A 323 -4.70 -6.31 -22.46
CA ARG A 323 -5.80 -5.74 -23.25
C ARG A 323 -5.63 -5.98 -24.76
N GLN A 324 -4.40 -5.85 -25.26
CA GLN A 324 -4.11 -6.09 -26.68
C GLN A 324 -4.44 -7.51 -27.15
N ILE A 325 -4.46 -8.46 -26.21
CA ILE A 325 -4.83 -9.84 -26.49
C ILE A 325 -6.27 -10.18 -26.04
N GLY A 326 -7.10 -9.18 -25.76
CA GLY A 326 -8.52 -9.34 -25.45
C GLY A 326 -8.86 -9.60 -23.97
N ALA A 327 -7.94 -9.34 -23.04
CA ALA A 327 -8.23 -9.44 -21.61
C ALA A 327 -9.28 -8.42 -21.17
N ALA A 328 -10.18 -8.84 -20.30
CA ALA A 328 -11.21 -8.00 -19.70
C ALA A 328 -10.67 -7.18 -18.52
N ILE A 329 -11.21 -5.97 -18.38
CA ILE A 329 -11.02 -5.13 -17.18
C ILE A 329 -12.26 -5.27 -16.31
N ASP A 330 -12.08 -5.42 -15.01
CA ASP A 330 -13.20 -5.45 -14.08
C ASP A 330 -13.60 -4.00 -13.72
N ALA A 331 -14.74 -3.57 -14.24
CA ALA A 331 -15.28 -2.22 -14.05
C ALA A 331 -16.35 -2.14 -12.95
N ASP A 332 -16.80 -3.27 -12.39
CA ASP A 332 -17.80 -3.31 -11.31
C ASP A 332 -17.14 -3.08 -9.94
N LEU A 333 -16.80 -1.83 -9.67
CA LEU A 333 -16.06 -1.42 -8.49
C LEU A 333 -16.66 -0.16 -7.88
N ALA A 334 -16.75 -0.13 -6.54
CA ALA A 334 -17.14 1.09 -5.81
C ALA A 334 -16.09 2.19 -5.92
N SER A 335 -14.82 1.83 -6.15
CA SER A 335 -13.72 2.77 -6.28
C SER A 335 -12.59 2.20 -7.14
N PRO A 336 -11.99 3.00 -8.05
CA PRO A 336 -10.93 2.53 -8.94
C PRO A 336 -9.54 2.48 -8.28
N CYS A 337 -9.34 3.16 -7.15
CA CYS A 337 -8.03 3.32 -6.52
C CYS A 337 -8.06 3.14 -5.01
N TRP A 338 -6.91 2.72 -4.46
CA TRP A 338 -6.61 2.77 -3.05
C TRP A 338 -6.27 4.21 -2.66
N TRP A 339 -7.26 4.95 -2.17
CA TRP A 339 -7.13 6.37 -1.90
C TRP A 339 -6.35 6.67 -0.62
N THR A 340 -5.67 7.81 -0.60
CA THR A 340 -5.01 8.37 0.57
C THR A 340 -4.87 9.88 0.44
N PRO A 341 -5.12 10.66 1.49
CA PRO A 341 -4.82 12.08 1.44
C PRO A 341 -3.31 12.29 1.34
N THR A 342 -2.92 13.22 0.48
CA THR A 342 -1.53 13.59 0.24
C THR A 342 -1.33 15.10 0.40
N SER A 343 -0.10 15.55 0.53
CA SER A 343 0.26 16.97 0.39
C SER A 343 1.43 17.13 -0.57
N ARG A 344 1.57 18.31 -1.17
CA ARG A 344 2.62 18.65 -2.12
C ARG A 344 3.68 19.50 -1.43
N ASN A 345 4.92 19.03 -1.41
CA ASN A 345 6.04 19.77 -0.87
C ASN A 345 7.08 20.05 -1.95
N LYS A 346 7.48 21.32 -2.10
CA LYS A 346 8.57 21.69 -3.00
C LYS A 346 9.90 21.44 -2.30
N GLU A 347 10.66 20.50 -2.81
CA GLU A 347 12.00 20.18 -2.30
C GLU A 347 13.02 21.28 -2.62
N ALA A 348 14.20 21.18 -2.02
CA ALA A 348 15.26 22.19 -2.21
C ALA A 348 15.77 22.26 -3.66
N ASP A 349 15.68 21.17 -4.39
CA ASP A 349 16.06 21.07 -5.81
C ASP A 349 14.94 21.50 -6.77
N GLY A 350 13.84 22.02 -6.25
CA GLY A 350 12.69 22.50 -7.02
C GLY A 350 11.67 21.42 -7.40
N ARG A 351 11.98 20.13 -7.21
CA ARG A 351 11.05 19.04 -7.48
C ARG A 351 9.87 19.05 -6.50
N MET A 352 8.69 18.71 -7.01
CA MET A 352 7.52 18.48 -6.15
C MET A 352 7.57 17.06 -5.61
N SER A 353 7.49 16.92 -4.29
CA SER A 353 7.34 15.61 -3.63
C SER A 353 5.93 15.46 -3.07
N THR A 354 5.37 14.26 -3.26
CA THR A 354 4.10 13.86 -2.67
C THR A 354 4.34 13.26 -1.29
N VAL A 355 3.67 13.79 -0.28
CA VAL A 355 3.79 13.36 1.11
C VAL A 355 2.51 12.66 1.53
N LEU A 356 2.63 11.40 1.92
CA LEU A 356 1.52 10.57 2.38
C LEU A 356 1.03 11.04 3.76
N TYR A 357 -0.28 11.23 3.89
CA TYR A 357 -1.01 11.42 5.15
C TYR A 357 -1.78 10.16 5.52
N GLY A 358 -1.08 9.17 6.02
CA GLY A 358 -1.68 7.95 6.53
C GLY A 358 -2.39 8.13 7.88
N TYR A 359 -2.54 7.06 8.61
CA TYR A 359 -3.30 6.99 9.87
C TYR A 359 -2.58 7.64 11.07
N LEU A 360 -1.25 7.72 11.08
CA LEU A 360 -0.47 8.15 12.27
C LEU A 360 -0.64 9.63 12.64
N ASP A 361 -0.93 10.48 11.67
CA ASP A 361 -0.97 11.93 11.86
C ASP A 361 -2.39 12.40 12.16
N ARG A 362 -3.39 11.92 11.42
CA ARG A 362 -4.76 12.44 11.40
C ARG A 362 -5.61 12.03 12.60
N SER A 363 -5.47 10.80 13.04
CA SER A 363 -6.24 10.28 14.19
C SER A 363 -5.78 10.82 15.53
N ARG A 364 -4.68 11.58 15.57
CA ARG A 364 -4.18 12.19 16.80
C ARG A 364 -5.05 13.36 17.26
N PRO A 365 -5.27 13.54 18.59
CA PRO A 365 -6.11 14.62 19.10
C PRO A 365 -5.48 16.00 18.85
N GLY A 366 -6.31 17.01 18.55
CA GLY A 366 -5.91 18.41 18.32
C GLY A 366 -5.73 18.79 16.85
N MET A 367 -6.37 18.04 15.94
CA MET A 367 -6.43 18.33 14.52
C MET A 367 -7.84 18.05 13.99
N ILE A 368 -8.27 18.81 12.95
CA ILE A 368 -9.49 18.61 12.19
C ILE A 368 -9.23 18.77 10.71
N ALA A 369 -10.05 18.14 9.88
CA ALA A 369 -10.08 18.34 8.43
C ALA A 369 -11.25 19.25 8.05
N VAL A 370 -10.98 20.25 7.21
CA VAL A 370 -12.00 21.19 6.70
C VAL A 370 -11.92 21.33 5.19
N ASN A 371 -13.07 21.64 4.56
CA ASN A 371 -13.20 21.97 3.14
C ASN A 371 -13.04 23.46 2.87
N ALA A 372 -13.22 23.87 1.60
CA ALA A 372 -13.12 25.28 1.18
C ALA A 372 -14.14 26.20 1.85
N ALA A 373 -15.28 25.68 2.34
CA ALA A 373 -16.27 26.44 3.08
C ALA A 373 -15.92 26.60 4.56
N GLY A 374 -14.73 26.17 5.01
CA GLY A 374 -14.31 26.24 6.42
C GLY A 374 -15.02 25.22 7.32
N LYS A 375 -15.73 24.24 6.76
CA LYS A 375 -16.53 23.26 7.50
C LYS A 375 -15.84 21.89 7.52
N ARG A 376 -15.99 21.14 8.63
CA ARG A 376 -15.64 19.74 8.65
C ARG A 376 -16.54 18.98 7.67
N PHE A 377 -15.98 18.00 6.99
CA PHE A 377 -16.66 17.20 5.97
C PHE A 377 -16.53 15.69 6.23
N VAL A 378 -15.75 15.29 7.24
CA VAL A 378 -15.45 13.88 7.52
C VAL A 378 -14.98 13.71 8.97
N ASN A 379 -15.06 12.49 9.48
CA ASN A 379 -14.26 12.05 10.61
C ASN A 379 -12.80 11.88 10.17
N ASP A 380 -11.96 12.84 10.48
CA ASP A 380 -10.54 12.83 10.10
C ASP A 380 -9.71 11.71 10.79
N SER A 381 -10.32 10.96 11.72
CA SER A 381 -9.73 9.76 12.33
C SER A 381 -10.10 8.46 11.61
N ASP A 382 -11.01 8.49 10.66
CA ASP A 382 -11.35 7.33 9.84
C ASP A 382 -10.21 6.94 8.90
N SER A 383 -10.39 5.85 8.15
CA SER A 383 -9.34 5.38 7.27
C SER A 383 -8.94 6.45 6.25
N TYR A 384 -7.72 6.37 5.78
CA TYR A 384 -7.23 7.31 4.75
C TYR A 384 -8.00 7.17 3.44
N HIS A 385 -8.57 6.01 3.17
CA HIS A 385 -9.43 5.75 2.02
C HIS A 385 -10.74 6.54 2.13
N ASP A 386 -11.41 6.47 3.29
CA ASP A 386 -12.69 7.12 3.54
C ASP A 386 -12.61 8.64 3.51
N ILE A 387 -11.49 9.21 3.95
CA ILE A 387 -11.29 10.66 3.89
C ILE A 387 -11.28 11.17 2.45
N VAL A 388 -10.58 10.47 1.56
CA VAL A 388 -10.56 10.87 0.14
C VAL A 388 -11.92 10.60 -0.51
N TYR A 389 -12.58 9.52 -0.10
CA TYR A 389 -13.95 9.25 -0.55
C TYR A 389 -14.92 10.36 -0.12
N ALA A 390 -14.75 10.88 1.10
CA ALA A 390 -15.51 12.04 1.58
C ALA A 390 -15.17 13.33 0.81
N MET A 391 -13.90 13.52 0.38
CA MET A 391 -13.55 14.63 -0.51
C MET A 391 -14.32 14.56 -1.84
N PHE A 392 -14.42 13.35 -2.45
CA PHE A 392 -15.22 13.18 -3.68
C PHE A 392 -16.69 13.45 -3.47
N LYS A 393 -17.28 13.04 -2.34
CA LYS A 393 -18.66 13.35 -1.98
C LYS A 393 -18.90 14.85 -1.74
N ASP A 394 -17.90 15.56 -1.25
CA ASP A 394 -17.93 17.03 -1.04
C ASP A 394 -17.71 17.81 -2.36
N GLY A 395 -17.58 17.12 -3.50
CA GLY A 395 -17.48 17.74 -4.83
C GLY A 395 -16.05 18.19 -5.18
N VAL A 396 -15.07 17.32 -5.04
CA VAL A 396 -13.68 17.59 -5.42
C VAL A 396 -13.57 17.99 -6.90
N THR A 397 -12.88 19.10 -7.14
CA THR A 397 -12.39 19.56 -8.43
C THR A 397 -10.89 19.74 -8.39
N THR A 398 -10.22 20.05 -9.51
CA THR A 398 -8.79 20.36 -9.55
C THR A 398 -8.39 21.52 -8.65
N ASP A 399 -9.31 22.45 -8.39
CA ASP A 399 -9.10 23.64 -7.56
C ASP A 399 -9.60 23.47 -6.12
N SER A 400 -10.17 22.33 -5.78
CA SER A 400 -10.72 22.07 -4.44
C SER A 400 -9.68 22.24 -3.35
N ARG A 401 -10.10 22.86 -2.26
CA ARG A 401 -9.25 23.22 -1.13
C ARG A 401 -9.71 22.47 0.11
N PHE A 402 -8.92 21.49 0.51
CA PHE A 402 -9.08 20.76 1.76
C PHE A 402 -7.87 20.99 2.63
N TYR A 403 -8.09 21.21 3.91
CA TYR A 403 -7.02 21.51 4.85
C TYR A 403 -7.09 20.68 6.11
N LEU A 404 -5.94 20.31 6.64
CA LEU A 404 -5.80 19.88 8.04
C LEU A 404 -5.47 21.11 8.87
N ILE A 405 -6.25 21.36 9.93
CA ILE A 405 -6.11 22.49 10.84
C ILE A 405 -5.68 22.00 12.21
N CYS A 406 -4.65 22.63 12.78
CA CYS A 406 -4.18 22.32 14.14
C CYS A 406 -3.58 23.53 14.83
N ASP A 407 -3.21 23.38 16.08
CA ASP A 407 -2.56 24.41 16.88
C ASP A 407 -1.06 24.12 17.14
N ARG A 408 -0.39 25.05 17.81
CA ARG A 408 1.01 24.93 18.22
C ARG A 408 1.29 23.65 19.01
N ARG A 409 0.41 23.23 19.92
CA ARG A 409 0.61 22.02 20.75
C ARG A 409 0.70 20.78 19.89
N PHE A 410 -0.15 20.67 18.87
CA PHE A 410 -0.11 19.56 17.92
C PHE A 410 1.24 19.52 17.20
N VAL A 411 1.63 20.61 16.55
CA VAL A 411 2.89 20.71 15.77
C VAL A 411 4.10 20.37 16.65
N TRP A 412 4.15 20.93 17.86
CA TRP A 412 5.26 20.72 18.78
C TRP A 412 5.33 19.28 19.33
N LYS A 413 4.19 18.63 19.54
CA LYS A 413 4.11 17.29 20.11
C LYS A 413 4.21 16.19 19.06
N ARG A 414 3.69 16.43 17.84
CA ARG A 414 3.49 15.39 16.81
C ARG A 414 4.27 15.62 15.52
N GLY A 415 4.65 16.86 15.22
CA GLY A 415 5.05 17.27 13.89
C GLY A 415 3.83 17.60 13.02
N PHE A 416 4.04 18.02 11.77
CA PHE A 416 2.97 18.35 10.83
C PHE A 416 3.48 18.26 9.40
N GLY A 417 2.81 17.52 8.57
CA GLY A 417 3.25 17.33 7.20
C GLY A 417 4.59 16.60 7.09
N ASN A 418 5.47 17.21 6.34
CA ASN A 418 6.84 16.75 6.20
C ASN A 418 7.72 17.08 7.42
N LEU A 419 7.16 17.84 8.38
CA LEU A 419 7.85 18.21 9.60
C LEU A 419 7.75 17.08 10.63
N ILE A 420 8.76 16.22 10.67
CA ILE A 420 8.88 15.14 11.67
C ILE A 420 9.69 15.66 12.85
N LYS A 421 9.30 15.36 14.10
CA LYS A 421 10.14 15.60 15.27
C LYS A 421 11.52 14.92 15.11
N PRO A 422 12.60 15.52 15.57
CA PRO A 422 12.73 16.76 16.36
C PRO A 422 12.87 18.04 15.52
N TYR A 423 12.57 18.00 14.24
CA TYR A 423 12.93 19.04 13.25
C TYR A 423 12.01 20.27 13.26
N ARG A 424 11.39 20.60 14.41
CA ARG A 424 10.66 21.87 14.58
C ARG A 424 11.49 23.13 14.25
N LEU A 425 12.82 23.01 14.25
CA LEU A 425 13.73 24.05 13.76
C LEU A 425 13.51 24.39 12.29
N PHE A 426 12.95 23.49 11.50
CA PHE A 426 12.68 23.67 10.08
C PHE A 426 11.28 24.21 9.78
N LEU A 427 10.42 24.41 10.80
CA LEU A 427 9.05 24.93 10.60
C LEU A 427 9.06 26.23 9.78
N GLY A 428 9.97 27.15 10.08
CA GLY A 428 10.10 28.41 9.34
C GLY A 428 10.39 28.23 7.84
N ARG A 429 11.08 27.16 7.44
CA ARG A 429 11.30 26.84 6.02
C ARG A 429 9.98 26.45 5.34
N TYR A 430 9.18 25.59 5.98
CA TYR A 430 7.90 25.10 5.42
C TYR A 430 6.84 26.21 5.39
N VAL A 431 6.88 27.14 6.35
CA VAL A 431 6.02 28.34 6.32
C VAL A 431 6.43 29.26 5.17
N ARG A 432 7.74 29.57 5.03
CA ARG A 432 8.23 30.43 3.92
C ARG A 432 8.01 29.84 2.54
N SER A 433 8.01 28.50 2.41
CA SER A 433 7.72 27.84 1.12
C SER A 433 6.23 27.76 0.78
N GLY A 434 5.35 28.20 1.69
CA GLY A 434 3.90 28.07 1.54
C GLY A 434 3.35 26.63 1.74
N TYR A 435 4.20 25.69 2.14
CA TYR A 435 3.77 24.32 2.41
C TYR A 435 2.88 24.22 3.66
N ILE A 436 3.19 25.01 4.70
CA ILE A 436 2.37 25.15 5.90
C ILE A 436 1.96 26.62 6.01
N SER A 437 0.66 26.88 6.08
CA SER A 437 0.12 28.21 6.39
C SER A 437 0.01 28.40 7.90
N THR A 438 0.12 29.64 8.38
CA THR A 438 0.07 29.96 9.81
C THR A 438 -0.68 31.27 10.07
N GLY A 439 -1.34 31.36 11.23
CA GLY A 439 -2.00 32.56 11.74
C GLY A 439 -1.89 32.67 13.25
N ARG A 440 -1.88 33.89 13.79
CA ARG A 440 -1.91 34.14 15.25
C ARG A 440 -3.29 33.92 15.85
N SER A 441 -4.33 33.96 15.00
CA SER A 441 -5.70 33.62 15.32
C SER A 441 -6.26 32.68 14.27
N ILE A 442 -7.41 32.04 14.54
CA ILE A 442 -8.13 31.22 13.53
C ILE A 442 -8.56 32.10 12.36
N ARG A 443 -8.97 33.34 12.61
CA ARG A 443 -9.33 34.33 11.61
C ARG A 443 -8.17 34.67 10.68
N GLU A 444 -6.98 34.97 11.22
CA GLU A 444 -5.78 35.20 10.42
C GLU A 444 -5.39 33.95 9.59
N LEU A 445 -5.52 32.77 10.18
CA LEU A 445 -5.24 31.52 9.47
C LEU A 445 -6.23 31.33 8.31
N ALA A 446 -7.51 31.58 8.52
CA ALA A 446 -8.56 31.47 7.51
C ALA A 446 -8.28 32.40 6.32
N LEU A 447 -7.92 33.66 6.59
CA LEU A 447 -7.52 34.63 5.55
C LEU A 447 -6.27 34.16 4.79
N ALA A 448 -5.28 33.58 5.48
CA ALA A 448 -4.04 33.08 4.87
C ALA A 448 -4.27 31.87 3.92
N ILE A 449 -5.37 31.15 4.05
CA ILE A 449 -5.73 29.98 3.22
C ILE A 449 -6.96 30.24 2.34
N ASP A 450 -7.43 31.48 2.29
CA ASP A 450 -8.59 31.92 1.50
C ASP A 450 -9.86 31.11 1.81
N ILE A 451 -10.20 31.06 3.11
CA ILE A 451 -11.42 30.48 3.68
C ILE A 451 -12.16 31.57 4.45
N ASP A 452 -13.50 31.50 4.47
CA ASP A 452 -14.32 32.40 5.29
C ASP A 452 -13.93 32.32 6.76
N PRO A 453 -13.45 33.44 7.36
CA PRO A 453 -12.99 33.48 8.74
C PRO A 453 -14.07 33.13 9.75
N ASP A 454 -15.30 33.57 9.54
CA ASP A 454 -16.41 33.33 10.49
C ASP A 454 -16.81 31.85 10.47
N ALA A 455 -16.83 31.22 9.28
CA ALA A 455 -17.12 29.80 9.13
C ALA A 455 -16.05 28.94 9.81
N LEU A 456 -14.74 29.28 9.65
CA LEU A 456 -13.67 28.49 10.27
C LEU A 456 -13.64 28.68 11.80
N GLU A 457 -13.89 29.91 12.30
CA GLU A 457 -13.99 30.18 13.75
C GLU A 457 -15.12 29.38 14.39
N GLU A 458 -16.31 29.35 13.77
CA GLU A 458 -17.45 28.57 14.29
C GLU A 458 -17.18 27.06 14.25
N THR A 459 -16.53 26.57 13.18
CA THR A 459 -16.13 25.15 13.08
C THR A 459 -15.17 24.76 14.20
N VAL A 460 -14.14 25.56 14.46
CA VAL A 460 -13.18 25.29 15.55
C VAL A 460 -13.83 25.41 16.91
N LYS A 461 -14.71 26.40 17.13
CA LYS A 461 -15.46 26.57 18.37
C LYS A 461 -16.36 25.35 18.63
N ARG A 462 -17.11 24.88 17.61
CA ARG A 462 -17.97 23.71 17.70
C ARG A 462 -17.15 22.44 18.01
N HIS A 463 -16.04 22.21 17.32
CA HIS A 463 -15.10 21.12 17.63
C HIS A 463 -14.58 21.19 19.08
N ASN A 464 -14.22 22.39 19.56
CA ASN A 464 -13.74 22.57 20.92
C ASN A 464 -14.81 22.23 21.96
N GLY A 465 -16.09 22.48 21.68
CA GLY A 465 -17.21 22.05 22.50
C GLY A 465 -17.31 20.52 22.61
N PHE A 466 -17.11 19.79 21.51
CA PHE A 466 -17.08 18.32 21.54
C PHE A 466 -15.92 17.76 22.39
N CYS A 467 -14.82 18.49 22.47
CA CYS A 467 -13.69 18.07 23.31
C CYS A 467 -14.00 18.11 24.81
N GLU A 468 -14.94 18.95 25.23
CA GLU A 468 -15.39 19.06 26.63
C GLU A 468 -16.29 17.89 27.02
N THR A 469 -17.20 17.50 26.13
CA THR A 469 -18.13 16.37 26.36
C THR A 469 -17.48 15.02 26.02
N GLY A 470 -16.48 15.01 25.15
CA GLY A 470 -15.86 13.80 24.61
C GLY A 470 -16.68 13.12 23.51
N VAL A 471 -17.74 13.76 23.02
CA VAL A 471 -18.61 13.22 21.96
C VAL A 471 -18.62 14.16 20.77
N ASP A 472 -18.16 13.67 19.62
CA ASP A 472 -18.24 14.35 18.34
C ASP A 472 -19.60 14.06 17.69
N LEU A 473 -20.51 15.02 17.80
CA LEU A 473 -21.89 14.88 17.28
C LEU A 473 -21.98 15.02 15.76
N ASP A 474 -20.92 15.52 15.10
CA ASP A 474 -20.94 15.72 13.64
C ASP A 474 -20.53 14.45 12.88
N PHE A 475 -19.45 13.81 13.31
CA PHE A 475 -18.84 12.70 12.58
C PHE A 475 -18.43 11.51 13.46
N GLY A 476 -18.71 11.54 14.76
CA GLY A 476 -18.41 10.44 15.67
C GLY A 476 -16.90 10.18 15.88
N LYS A 477 -16.04 11.20 15.78
CA LYS A 477 -14.59 11.04 15.95
C LYS A 477 -14.25 10.43 17.32
N GLY A 478 -13.56 9.28 17.29
CA GLY A 478 -13.17 8.53 18.49
C GLY A 478 -14.27 7.61 19.03
N SER A 479 -15.34 7.33 18.30
CA SER A 479 -16.34 6.31 18.65
C SER A 479 -15.91 4.89 18.22
N ASP A 480 -15.24 4.77 17.06
CA ASP A 480 -14.80 3.49 16.51
C ASP A 480 -13.46 3.02 17.15
N PRO A 481 -13.28 1.70 17.39
CA PRO A 481 -12.02 1.14 17.86
C PRO A 481 -10.81 1.52 17.00
N TYR A 482 -10.96 1.60 15.67
CA TYR A 482 -9.91 2.04 14.75
C TYR A 482 -9.44 3.47 15.06
N ASN A 483 -10.37 4.41 15.28
CA ASN A 483 -10.03 5.77 15.66
C ASN A 483 -9.21 5.80 16.96
N ARG A 484 -9.68 5.09 17.97
CA ARG A 484 -9.09 5.05 19.32
C ARG A 484 -7.68 4.45 19.34
N MET A 485 -7.42 3.45 18.49
CA MET A 485 -6.11 2.81 18.37
C MET A 485 -4.99 3.82 18.05
N PHE A 486 -5.29 4.85 17.27
CA PHE A 486 -4.34 5.90 16.89
C PHE A 486 -4.48 7.17 17.72
N GLY A 487 -5.43 7.24 18.66
CA GLY A 487 -5.62 8.32 19.62
C GLY A 487 -4.44 8.47 20.60
N ASP A 488 -4.57 9.36 21.56
CA ASP A 488 -3.66 9.48 22.69
C ASP A 488 -4.41 9.06 23.97
N PRO A 489 -4.12 7.90 24.58
CA PRO A 489 -4.87 7.40 25.74
C PRO A 489 -4.79 8.29 26.98
N ARG A 490 -3.86 9.26 26.99
CA ARG A 490 -3.72 10.26 28.07
C ARG A 490 -4.73 11.39 27.94
N VAL A 491 -5.35 11.55 26.77
CA VAL A 491 -6.39 12.56 26.52
C VAL A 491 -7.74 11.97 26.93
N LYS A 492 -8.45 12.67 27.82
CA LYS A 492 -9.76 12.28 28.35
C LYS A 492 -10.75 13.40 28.09
N PRO A 493 -12.03 13.08 27.94
CA PRO A 493 -12.66 11.76 27.98
C PRO A 493 -12.51 10.93 26.70
N ASN A 494 -12.14 11.54 25.55
CA ASN A 494 -11.99 10.89 24.26
C ASN A 494 -10.54 11.00 23.74
N PRO A 495 -9.85 9.88 23.44
CA PRO A 495 -8.43 9.90 23.06
C PRO A 495 -8.15 10.59 21.70
N ASN A 496 -9.17 10.89 20.90
CA ASN A 496 -9.06 11.52 19.59
C ASN A 496 -9.48 13.00 19.59
N LEU A 497 -10.07 13.50 20.67
CA LEU A 497 -10.57 14.88 20.77
C LEU A 497 -9.71 15.73 21.71
N LEU A 498 -9.11 16.79 21.17
CA LEU A 498 -8.38 17.79 21.94
C LEU A 498 -8.63 19.17 21.32
N ALA A 499 -8.97 20.14 22.16
CA ALA A 499 -9.30 21.48 21.72
C ALA A 499 -8.12 22.19 21.03
N ILE A 500 -8.42 22.89 19.95
CA ILE A 500 -7.51 23.73 19.15
C ILE A 500 -7.60 25.16 19.73
N ARG A 501 -6.66 25.52 20.62
CA ARG A 501 -6.75 26.79 21.40
C ARG A 501 -5.42 27.56 21.51
N HIS A 502 -4.28 27.00 21.08
CA HIS A 502 -2.96 27.54 21.37
C HIS A 502 -2.27 28.10 20.12
N ALA A 503 -2.31 29.40 19.97
CA ALA A 503 -1.60 30.11 18.91
C ALA A 503 -0.08 29.83 18.88
N PRO A 504 0.57 29.89 17.72
CA PRO A 504 -0.01 30.06 16.39
C PRO A 504 -0.77 28.80 15.95
N PHE A 505 -1.73 29.02 15.03
CA PHE A 505 -2.49 27.99 14.36
C PHE A 505 -1.88 27.69 12.99
N PHE A 506 -2.09 26.47 12.49
CA PHE A 506 -1.48 25.98 11.28
C PHE A 506 -2.48 25.27 10.38
N ALA A 507 -2.30 25.44 9.09
CA ALA A 507 -3.04 24.73 8.06
C ALA A 507 -2.09 24.04 7.08
N LEU A 508 -2.48 22.86 6.62
CA LEU A 508 -1.81 22.11 5.58
C LEU A 508 -2.82 21.71 4.52
N ARG A 509 -2.60 22.11 3.28
CA ARG A 509 -3.44 21.71 2.17
C ARG A 509 -3.24 20.22 1.88
N ILE A 510 -4.35 19.49 1.75
CA ILE A 510 -4.36 18.07 1.38
C ILE A 510 -5.11 17.88 0.08
N TYR A 511 -4.72 16.82 -0.63
CA TYR A 511 -5.23 16.48 -1.95
C TYR A 511 -5.63 15.00 -1.99
N PRO A 512 -6.60 14.62 -2.82
CA PRO A 512 -6.78 13.22 -3.15
C PRO A 512 -5.51 12.65 -3.78
N GLY A 513 -5.06 11.52 -3.29
CA GLY A 513 -3.93 10.79 -3.84
C GLY A 513 -4.19 9.30 -3.79
N THR A 514 -3.33 8.50 -4.42
CA THR A 514 -3.49 7.06 -4.46
C THR A 514 -2.25 6.29 -4.01
N LEU A 515 -2.49 5.16 -3.35
CA LEU A 515 -1.47 4.14 -3.04
C LEU A 515 -1.25 3.19 -4.22
N GLY A 516 -2.24 3.06 -5.12
CA GLY A 516 -2.26 2.14 -6.25
C GLY A 516 -3.67 1.99 -6.81
N THR A 517 -3.81 1.27 -7.92
CA THR A 517 -5.11 0.97 -8.51
C THR A 517 -5.77 -0.22 -7.81
N ILE A 518 -7.10 -0.18 -7.70
CA ILE A 518 -8.00 -1.29 -7.37
C ILE A 518 -8.49 -1.92 -8.66
N LEU A 519 -8.81 -1.05 -9.63
CA LEU A 519 -9.14 -1.40 -10.99
C LEU A 519 -7.98 -2.14 -11.65
N GLY A 520 -8.26 -3.29 -12.26
CA GLY A 520 -7.28 -4.14 -12.90
C GLY A 520 -7.92 -5.17 -13.83
N LEU A 521 -7.16 -6.18 -14.21
CA LEU A 521 -7.62 -7.29 -15.04
C LEU A 521 -8.66 -8.11 -14.27
N LYS A 522 -9.73 -8.50 -14.96
CA LYS A 522 -10.70 -9.44 -14.45
C LYS A 522 -10.09 -10.84 -14.39
N THR A 523 -10.29 -11.55 -13.29
CA THR A 523 -9.69 -12.85 -13.06
C THR A 523 -10.68 -13.84 -12.44
N THR A 524 -10.46 -15.12 -12.69
CA THR A 524 -11.09 -16.20 -11.93
C THR A 524 -10.59 -16.21 -10.48
N VAL A 525 -11.22 -17.01 -9.63
CA VAL A 525 -10.78 -17.26 -8.25
C VAL A 525 -9.36 -17.85 -8.15
N ASP A 526 -8.84 -18.46 -9.21
CA ASP A 526 -7.48 -18.99 -9.29
C ASP A 526 -6.51 -18.02 -9.99
N ALA A 527 -6.88 -16.74 -10.05
CA ALA A 527 -6.09 -15.65 -10.64
C ALA A 527 -5.81 -15.79 -12.15
N GLN A 528 -6.54 -16.66 -12.89
CA GLN A 528 -6.46 -16.68 -14.35
C GLN A 528 -7.14 -15.44 -14.92
N VAL A 529 -6.49 -14.77 -15.86
CA VAL A 529 -7.07 -13.60 -16.55
C VAL A 529 -8.22 -14.05 -17.45
N GLU A 530 -9.34 -13.32 -17.41
CA GLU A 530 -10.51 -13.56 -18.25
C GLU A 530 -10.50 -12.66 -19.50
N ASP A 531 -11.11 -13.16 -20.58
CA ASP A 531 -11.42 -12.38 -21.77
C ASP A 531 -12.77 -11.63 -21.63
N GLN A 532 -13.17 -10.91 -22.69
CA GLN A 532 -14.41 -10.13 -22.71
C GLN A 532 -15.68 -11.02 -22.61
N ASP A 533 -15.57 -12.31 -22.93
CA ASP A 533 -16.67 -13.29 -22.82
C ASP A 533 -16.71 -13.97 -21.44
N GLY A 534 -15.80 -13.62 -20.52
CA GLY A 534 -15.66 -14.22 -19.20
C GLY A 534 -15.00 -15.60 -19.20
N ARG A 535 -14.24 -15.93 -20.25
CA ARG A 535 -13.49 -17.18 -20.35
C ARG A 535 -12.04 -16.94 -19.92
N ALA A 536 -11.48 -17.87 -19.18
CA ALA A 536 -10.07 -17.77 -18.81
C ALA A 536 -9.16 -17.82 -20.06
N ILE A 537 -8.23 -16.88 -20.17
CA ILE A 537 -7.18 -16.89 -21.19
C ILE A 537 -6.13 -17.93 -20.77
N PRO A 538 -5.97 -19.05 -21.51
CA PRO A 538 -5.07 -20.11 -21.08
C PRO A 538 -3.62 -19.64 -20.97
N GLY A 539 -2.96 -19.98 -19.87
CA GLY A 539 -1.55 -19.64 -19.63
C GLY A 539 -1.30 -18.20 -19.14
N LEU A 540 -2.34 -17.40 -18.89
CA LEU A 540 -2.19 -16.04 -18.37
C LEU A 540 -2.84 -15.88 -16.99
N TYR A 541 -2.07 -15.32 -16.04
CA TYR A 541 -2.47 -15.05 -14.67
C TYR A 541 -2.15 -13.61 -14.29
N ALA A 542 -2.91 -13.04 -13.36
CA ALA A 542 -2.61 -11.74 -12.79
C ALA A 542 -2.80 -11.75 -11.27
N CYS A 543 -1.92 -11.07 -10.53
CA CYS A 543 -2.03 -10.93 -9.09
C CYS A 543 -1.49 -9.56 -8.61
N GLY A 544 -1.80 -9.19 -7.36
CA GLY A 544 -1.54 -7.84 -6.89
C GLY A 544 -2.42 -6.82 -7.61
N ASN A 545 -1.90 -5.61 -7.85
CA ASN A 545 -2.70 -4.54 -8.47
C ASN A 545 -2.82 -4.67 -10.01
N ASP A 546 -2.26 -5.69 -10.62
CA ASP A 546 -2.53 -6.01 -12.03
C ASP A 546 -3.89 -6.71 -12.18
N MET A 547 -4.34 -7.45 -11.15
CA MET A 547 -5.72 -7.93 -11.05
C MET A 547 -6.60 -6.93 -10.34
N SER A 548 -7.88 -6.95 -10.63
CA SER A 548 -8.89 -6.21 -9.87
C SER A 548 -8.94 -6.72 -8.43
N SER A 549 -9.13 -5.81 -7.48
CA SER A 549 -9.15 -6.20 -6.06
C SER A 549 -10.41 -6.97 -5.69
N VAL A 550 -10.23 -8.08 -4.97
CA VAL A 550 -11.32 -8.87 -4.37
C VAL A 550 -12.22 -8.05 -3.43
N PHE A 551 -11.73 -6.91 -2.94
CA PHE A 551 -12.51 -5.99 -2.10
C PHE A 551 -13.28 -4.93 -2.89
N ARG A 552 -13.23 -4.94 -4.23
CA ARG A 552 -14.06 -4.17 -5.16
C ARG A 552 -14.21 -2.68 -4.83
N GLY A 553 -13.15 -2.05 -4.31
CA GLY A 553 -13.18 -0.62 -3.98
C GLY A 553 -13.25 -0.31 -2.49
N PHE A 554 -13.43 -1.30 -1.64
CA PHE A 554 -13.49 -1.13 -0.19
C PHE A 554 -12.17 -1.47 0.50
N TYR A 555 -11.93 -0.88 1.66
CA TYR A 555 -10.70 -1.09 2.44
C TYR A 555 -11.02 -1.71 3.81
N PRO A 556 -11.09 -3.04 3.94
CA PRO A 556 -11.52 -3.68 5.20
C PRO A 556 -10.56 -3.50 6.36
N GLY A 557 -9.26 -3.40 6.10
CA GLY A 557 -8.27 -3.29 7.17
C GLY A 557 -6.85 -3.11 6.65
N ALA A 558 -5.92 -2.89 7.57
CA ALA A 558 -4.51 -2.71 7.22
C ALA A 558 -3.97 -3.95 6.50
N GLY A 559 -3.50 -3.75 5.27
CA GLY A 559 -2.96 -4.83 4.46
C GLY A 559 -3.90 -5.43 3.42
N ALA A 560 -5.06 -4.80 3.16
CA ALA A 560 -6.00 -5.21 2.11
C ALA A 560 -5.42 -5.13 0.67
N THR A 561 -4.24 -4.60 0.50
CA THR A 561 -3.48 -4.62 -0.77
C THR A 561 -2.51 -5.79 -0.83
N LEU A 562 -1.69 -5.99 0.20
CA LEU A 562 -0.64 -7.01 0.20
C LEU A 562 -1.15 -8.40 0.59
N GLY A 563 -2.23 -8.50 1.39
CA GLY A 563 -2.90 -9.76 1.67
C GLY A 563 -3.37 -10.45 0.39
N PRO A 564 -4.24 -9.82 -0.43
CA PRO A 564 -4.63 -10.38 -1.72
C PRO A 564 -3.44 -10.62 -2.67
N SER A 565 -2.43 -9.75 -2.67
CA SER A 565 -1.22 -9.96 -3.47
C SER A 565 -0.52 -11.28 -3.18
N LEU A 566 -0.39 -11.65 -1.90
CA LEU A 566 0.16 -12.93 -1.47
C LEU A 566 -0.78 -14.10 -1.80
N VAL A 567 -2.07 -13.94 -1.50
CA VAL A 567 -3.07 -15.01 -1.61
C VAL A 567 -3.32 -15.40 -3.07
N PHE A 568 -3.48 -14.45 -3.96
CA PHE A 568 -3.71 -14.76 -5.37
C PHE A 568 -2.43 -15.20 -6.10
N ALA A 569 -1.25 -14.79 -5.63
CA ALA A 569 0.00 -15.41 -6.05
C ALA A 569 0.09 -16.89 -5.65
N TYR A 570 -0.34 -17.22 -4.43
CA TYR A 570 -0.44 -18.60 -3.96
C TYR A 570 -1.42 -19.40 -4.81
N ARG A 571 -2.65 -18.91 -5.03
CA ARG A 571 -3.66 -19.60 -5.84
C ARG A 571 -3.20 -19.82 -7.29
N ALA A 572 -2.60 -18.81 -7.91
CA ALA A 572 -2.04 -18.94 -9.26
C ALA A 572 -1.01 -20.07 -9.35
N ILE A 573 -0.12 -20.17 -8.37
CA ILE A 573 0.92 -21.23 -8.35
C ILE A 573 0.34 -22.61 -8.06
N GLU A 574 -0.62 -22.75 -7.13
CA GLU A 574 -1.32 -24.01 -6.88
C GLU A 574 -2.00 -24.50 -8.16
N HIS A 575 -2.71 -23.61 -8.86
CA HIS A 575 -3.37 -23.95 -10.12
C HIS A 575 -2.35 -24.36 -11.22
N LEU A 576 -1.24 -23.62 -11.36
CA LEU A 576 -0.17 -23.93 -12.34
C LEU A 576 0.53 -25.26 -12.03
N ALA A 577 0.64 -25.63 -10.76
CA ALA A 577 1.21 -26.91 -10.33
C ALA A 577 0.25 -28.09 -10.55
N GLY A 578 -1.02 -27.83 -10.86
CA GLY A 578 -2.06 -28.86 -10.97
C GLY A 578 -2.61 -29.30 -9.60
N GLU A 579 -2.31 -28.57 -8.54
CA GLU A 579 -2.83 -28.81 -7.21
C GLU A 579 -4.05 -27.88 -7.01
N ARG A 580 -5.24 -28.44 -6.80
CA ARG A 580 -6.40 -27.62 -6.41
C ARG A 580 -6.20 -27.16 -4.98
N PRO A 581 -6.25 -25.84 -4.67
CA PRO A 581 -6.38 -25.38 -3.30
C PRO A 581 -7.60 -26.08 -2.69
N LEU A 582 -7.47 -26.58 -1.44
CA LEU A 582 -8.55 -27.28 -0.75
C LEU A 582 -9.85 -26.48 -0.89
N ALA A 583 -10.83 -27.08 -1.59
CA ALA A 583 -12.17 -26.52 -1.63
C ALA A 583 -12.68 -26.47 -0.18
N ALA A 584 -13.26 -25.34 0.21
CA ALA A 584 -13.96 -25.27 1.49
C ALA A 584 -14.93 -26.45 1.57
N HIS A 585 -14.84 -27.24 2.64
CA HIS A 585 -15.88 -28.20 2.94
C HIS A 585 -17.20 -27.43 3.00
N ARG A 586 -18.07 -27.62 2.00
CA ARG A 586 -19.46 -27.23 2.14
C ARG A 586 -19.94 -27.98 3.38
N SER A 587 -20.19 -27.25 4.46
CA SER A 587 -21.01 -27.78 5.54
C SER A 587 -22.34 -28.17 4.88
N GLN A 588 -22.58 -29.45 4.72
CA GLN A 588 -23.92 -29.94 4.47
C GLN A 588 -24.77 -29.48 5.65
N ALA A 589 -25.46 -28.37 5.48
CA ALA A 589 -26.60 -28.07 6.30
C ALA A 589 -27.60 -29.16 5.98
N SER A 590 -27.64 -30.17 6.87
CA SER A 590 -28.72 -31.12 6.94
C SER A 590 -30.02 -30.36 7.12
N ALA A 591 -30.99 -30.77 6.32
CA ALA A 591 -32.37 -30.32 6.28
C ALA A 591 -33.07 -30.25 7.63
#